data_8d8d6e0bc90f20a50dc606f2d0766c91
#
_entry.id   8d8d6e0bc90f20a50dc606f2d0766c91
#
_cell.length_a   1.000
_cell.length_b   1.000
_cell.length_c   1.000
_cell.angle_alpha   90.00
_cell.angle_beta   90.00
_cell.angle_gamma   90.00
#
_symmetry.space_group_name_H-M   'P 1'
#
loop_
_entity.id
_entity.type
_entity.pdbx_description
1 polymer ?
#
loop_
_entity_poly.entity_id
_entity_poly.type
_entity_poly.pdbx_seq_one_letter_code
_entity_poly.pdbx_strand_id
1 'polypeptide(L)'
;GKIHTFDRRSMATVFPFTTSEVGHETGVPLGFNRQTGTPILFDNFHPSLTNYNMVIFAKSGAGKSVTMKTLISRSSVLMGIESLALDAEGEYSIVAESLGGINIVVSPNSDTIINLFDVETEKVKDEITGRERTIVNIENKVEDVTQALLTMARGSTRSDEVNELTKQIIAESVSEEYAALGITSNPNSLYKESNSISEGDKLYRQKKDMPTIGSWYRRIQRKAQENTNSDYSFHYSYLIKVMKQYIREYDGQMAYFDGQSTFELL
;
A
#
# COMPACT_ATOMS: atom_id res chain seq x y z
N GLY A 1 -56.23 12.21 28.23
CA GLY A 1 -55.54 11.19 27.46
C GLY A 1 -55.75 9.81 28.07
N LYS A 2 -56.13 8.83 27.26
CA LYS A 2 -56.27 7.44 27.69
C LYS A 2 -54.87 6.83 27.82
N ILE A 3 -54.49 6.41 29.03
CA ILE A 3 -53.24 5.67 29.27
C ILE A 3 -53.55 4.21 28.96
N HIS A 4 -52.85 3.66 27.97
CA HIS A 4 -52.88 2.22 27.67
C HIS A 4 -51.68 1.56 28.36
N THR A 5 -51.96 0.66 29.31
CA THR A 5 -50.92 -0.18 29.93
C THR A 5 -50.70 -1.42 29.09
N PHE A 6 -49.46 -1.57 28.60
CA PHE A 6 -49.02 -2.79 27.90
C PHE A 6 -48.19 -3.63 28.89
N ASP A 7 -48.40 -4.93 28.89
CA ASP A 7 -47.50 -5.84 29.57
C ASP A 7 -46.20 -6.03 28.80
N ARG A 8 -45.18 -6.59 29.41
CA ARG A 8 -43.86 -6.82 28.80
C ARG A 8 -43.92 -7.69 27.55
N ARG A 9 -44.87 -8.63 27.44
CA ARG A 9 -45.03 -9.53 26.29
C ARG A 9 -45.68 -8.78 25.17
N SER A 10 -46.72 -7.99 25.44
CA SER A 10 -47.40 -7.17 24.45
C SER A 10 -46.50 -6.07 23.87
N MET A 11 -45.58 -5.49 24.68
CA MET A 11 -44.55 -4.56 24.18
C MET A 11 -43.53 -5.26 23.28
N ALA A 12 -43.15 -6.51 23.55
CA ALA A 12 -42.23 -7.25 22.73
C ALA A 12 -42.80 -7.56 21.33
N THR A 13 -44.13 -7.67 21.18
CA THR A 13 -44.79 -7.90 19.85
C THR A 13 -44.94 -6.62 19.04
N VAL A 14 -44.79 -5.43 19.66
CA VAL A 14 -44.84 -4.12 18.97
C VAL A 14 -43.46 -3.70 18.46
N PHE A 15 -42.41 -4.40 18.87
CA PHE A 15 -41.05 -4.12 18.44
C PHE A 15 -40.87 -4.72 17.05
N PRO A 16 -40.81 -3.90 15.97
CA PRO A 16 -40.76 -4.41 14.60
C PRO A 16 -39.40 -5.02 14.24
N PHE A 17 -38.43 -4.97 15.15
CA PHE A 17 -37.07 -5.48 14.93
C PHE A 17 -36.88 -6.85 15.57
N THR A 18 -37.67 -7.83 15.14
CA THR A 18 -37.57 -9.21 15.63
C THR A 18 -36.45 -10.01 14.97
N THR A 19 -35.90 -9.51 13.88
CA THR A 19 -34.72 -10.08 13.20
C THR A 19 -33.84 -8.95 12.73
N SER A 20 -32.66 -8.82 13.27
CA SER A 20 -31.55 -8.12 12.61
C SER A 20 -30.89 -9.15 11.70
N GLU A 21 -31.48 -9.41 10.54
CA GLU A 21 -30.79 -10.18 9.53
C GLU A 21 -29.67 -9.33 8.93
N VAL A 22 -28.47 -9.54 9.42
CA VAL A 22 -27.25 -9.07 8.76
C VAL A 22 -26.91 -10.09 7.71
N GLY A 23 -27.24 -9.83 6.46
CA GLY A 23 -26.94 -10.72 5.36
C GLY A 23 -27.17 -10.02 4.03
N HIS A 24 -26.39 -10.41 3.04
CA HIS A 24 -26.55 -10.00 1.65
C HIS A 24 -27.05 -11.19 0.83
N GLU A 25 -27.54 -10.94 -0.37
CA GLU A 25 -27.94 -12.01 -1.30
C GLU A 25 -26.73 -12.77 -1.86
N THR A 26 -25.56 -12.10 -1.87
CA THR A 26 -24.28 -12.61 -2.35
C THR A 26 -23.20 -12.41 -1.29
N GLY A 27 -22.07 -13.06 -1.47
CA GLY A 27 -20.90 -12.85 -0.63
C GLY A 27 -20.36 -14.12 0.03
N VAL A 28 -19.59 -13.92 1.07
CA VAL A 28 -18.89 -14.96 1.81
C VAL A 28 -19.80 -15.56 2.88
N PRO A 29 -19.97 -16.89 2.95
CA PRO A 29 -20.72 -17.52 4.04
C PRO A 29 -19.95 -17.37 5.35
N LEU A 30 -20.53 -16.66 6.32
CA LEU A 30 -19.97 -16.45 7.65
C LEU A 30 -20.43 -17.50 8.67
N GLY A 31 -21.65 -17.98 8.55
CA GLY A 31 -22.25 -18.91 9.50
C GLY A 31 -23.76 -19.00 9.31
N PHE A 32 -24.45 -19.35 10.39
CA PHE A 32 -25.90 -19.50 10.40
C PHE A 32 -26.50 -18.62 11.49
N ASN A 33 -27.63 -18.01 11.20
CA ASN A 33 -28.43 -17.32 12.18
C ASN A 33 -28.93 -18.31 13.24
N ARG A 34 -28.63 -18.07 14.51
CA ARG A 34 -28.98 -18.99 15.60
C ARG A 34 -30.50 -19.15 15.82
N GLN A 35 -31.28 -18.17 15.45
CA GLN A 35 -32.74 -18.19 15.65
C GLN A 35 -33.48 -18.81 14.48
N THR A 36 -33.07 -18.50 13.26
CA THR A 36 -33.76 -18.92 12.04
C THR A 36 -33.12 -20.10 11.34
N GLY A 37 -31.83 -20.40 11.66
CA GLY A 37 -31.06 -21.44 10.96
C GLY A 37 -30.65 -21.04 9.54
N THR A 38 -30.95 -19.81 9.10
CA THR A 38 -30.62 -19.32 7.76
C THR A 38 -29.12 -19.06 7.63
N PRO A 39 -28.47 -19.34 6.48
CA PRO A 39 -27.09 -18.99 6.24
C PRO A 39 -26.94 -17.48 6.17
N ILE A 40 -25.86 -16.96 6.74
CA ILE A 40 -25.49 -15.55 6.67
C ILE A 40 -24.39 -15.42 5.61
N LEU A 41 -24.72 -14.73 4.51
CA LEU A 41 -23.77 -14.32 3.49
C LEU A 41 -23.38 -12.87 3.73
N PHE A 42 -22.11 -12.57 3.60
CA PHE A 42 -21.57 -11.23 3.81
C PHE A 42 -20.71 -10.81 2.64
N ASP A 43 -21.06 -9.68 2.03
CA ASP A 43 -20.30 -9.03 0.98
C ASP A 43 -19.83 -7.67 1.47
N ASN A 44 -18.50 -7.55 1.72
CA ASN A 44 -17.91 -6.30 2.20
C ASN A 44 -17.97 -5.16 1.15
N PHE A 45 -18.21 -5.51 -0.12
CA PHE A 45 -18.28 -4.55 -1.23
C PHE A 45 -19.69 -4.42 -1.78
N HIS A 46 -20.72 -4.86 -1.03
CA HIS A 46 -22.08 -4.81 -1.49
C HIS A 46 -22.54 -3.36 -1.74
N PRO A 47 -23.19 -3.06 -2.88
CA PRO A 47 -23.59 -1.69 -3.27
C PRO A 47 -24.51 -0.97 -2.26
N SER A 48 -25.18 -1.71 -1.38
CA SER A 48 -26.02 -1.10 -0.33
C SER A 48 -25.23 -0.49 0.80
N LEU A 49 -23.91 -0.78 0.90
CA LEU A 49 -23.04 -0.20 1.92
C LEU A 49 -22.62 1.21 1.52
N THR A 50 -22.67 2.15 2.47
CA THR A 50 -22.24 3.54 2.24
C THR A 50 -20.72 3.66 2.08
N ASN A 51 -19.97 2.78 2.74
CA ASN A 51 -18.53 2.60 2.57
C ASN A 51 -18.18 1.13 2.86
N TYR A 52 -16.99 0.73 2.47
CA TYR A 52 -16.52 -0.64 2.56
C TYR A 52 -15.54 -0.87 3.72
N ASN A 53 -15.40 0.11 4.62
CA ASN A 53 -14.55 -0.02 5.81
C ASN A 53 -15.21 -0.95 6.83
N MET A 54 -14.43 -1.86 7.39
CA MET A 54 -14.88 -2.79 8.42
C MET A 54 -13.92 -2.77 9.60
N VAL A 55 -14.47 -2.78 10.80
CA VAL A 55 -13.70 -2.87 12.04
C VAL A 55 -14.19 -4.09 12.84
N ILE A 56 -13.26 -4.93 13.28
CA ILE A 56 -13.56 -6.12 14.05
C ILE A 56 -12.98 -5.96 15.46
N PHE A 57 -13.86 -5.88 16.44
CA PHE A 57 -13.50 -5.85 17.86
C PHE A 57 -13.76 -7.20 18.53
N ALA A 58 -12.78 -7.72 19.25
CA ALA A 58 -12.94 -8.94 20.03
C ALA A 58 -12.00 -8.94 21.24
N LYS A 59 -12.39 -9.64 22.29
CA LYS A 59 -11.47 -9.97 23.39
C LYS A 59 -10.38 -10.90 22.88
N SER A 60 -9.23 -10.90 23.54
CA SER A 60 -8.15 -11.86 23.23
C SER A 60 -8.70 -13.29 23.28
N GLY A 61 -8.32 -14.13 22.29
CA GLY A 61 -8.79 -15.51 22.17
C GLY A 61 -10.23 -15.70 21.65
N ALA A 62 -10.98 -14.64 21.36
CA ALA A 62 -12.37 -14.74 20.89
C ALA A 62 -12.52 -15.09 19.38
N GLY A 63 -11.42 -15.32 18.67
CA GLY A 63 -11.45 -15.74 17.27
C GLY A 63 -11.37 -14.61 16.24
N LYS A 64 -10.93 -13.38 16.60
CA LYS A 64 -10.75 -12.26 15.67
C LYS A 64 -9.93 -12.65 14.44
N SER A 65 -8.71 -13.19 14.66
CA SER A 65 -7.81 -13.59 13.58
C SER A 65 -8.39 -14.74 12.74
N VAL A 66 -9.11 -15.67 13.36
CA VAL A 66 -9.80 -16.75 12.64
C VAL A 66 -10.88 -16.19 11.72
N THR A 67 -11.67 -15.22 12.20
CA THR A 67 -12.71 -14.55 11.40
C THR A 67 -12.09 -13.83 10.21
N MET A 68 -11.02 -13.07 10.42
CA MET A 68 -10.33 -12.37 9.34
C MET A 68 -9.71 -13.32 8.32
N LYS A 69 -9.01 -14.37 8.78
CA LYS A 69 -8.45 -15.40 7.88
C LYS A 69 -9.54 -16.07 7.05
N THR A 70 -10.70 -16.36 7.66
CA THR A 70 -11.86 -16.93 6.97
C THR A 70 -12.42 -15.97 5.91
N LEU A 71 -12.56 -14.68 6.25
CA LEU A 71 -13.02 -13.66 5.31
C LEU A 71 -12.08 -13.53 4.12
N ILE A 72 -10.78 -13.36 4.36
CA ILE A 72 -9.76 -13.24 3.31
C ILE A 72 -9.76 -14.47 2.41
N SER A 73 -9.68 -15.68 2.98
CA SER A 73 -9.63 -16.90 2.20
C SER A 73 -10.88 -17.12 1.35
N ARG A 74 -12.05 -16.91 1.94
CA ARG A 74 -13.32 -17.11 1.23
C ARG A 74 -13.59 -16.02 0.19
N SER A 75 -13.26 -14.76 0.49
CA SER A 75 -13.40 -13.65 -0.46
C SER A 75 -12.50 -13.85 -1.67
N SER A 76 -11.26 -14.30 -1.46
CA SER A 76 -10.34 -14.60 -2.56
C SER A 76 -10.87 -15.72 -3.46
N VAL A 77 -11.29 -16.84 -2.86
CA VAL A 77 -11.74 -18.03 -3.63
C VAL A 77 -13.10 -17.83 -4.28
N LEU A 78 -14.06 -17.21 -3.58
CA LEU A 78 -15.45 -17.12 -4.04
C LEU A 78 -15.74 -15.86 -4.86
N MET A 79 -15.00 -14.79 -4.61
CA MET A 79 -15.27 -13.47 -5.19
C MET A 79 -14.09 -12.93 -6.01
N GLY A 80 -12.96 -13.62 -6.03
CA GLY A 80 -11.74 -13.18 -6.73
C GLY A 80 -11.13 -11.90 -6.15
N ILE A 81 -11.34 -11.64 -4.84
CA ILE A 81 -10.82 -10.44 -4.20
C ILE A 81 -9.36 -10.66 -3.81
N GLU A 82 -8.51 -9.78 -4.30
CA GLU A 82 -7.12 -9.68 -3.87
C GLU A 82 -7.03 -8.95 -2.53
N SER A 83 -6.12 -9.38 -1.67
CA SER A 83 -5.97 -8.83 -0.32
C SER A 83 -4.51 -8.52 -0.02
N LEU A 84 -4.27 -7.34 0.54
CA LEU A 84 -2.99 -6.94 1.12
C LEU A 84 -3.13 -6.87 2.63
N ALA A 85 -2.34 -7.66 3.36
CA ALA A 85 -2.34 -7.67 4.82
C ALA A 85 -1.08 -7.01 5.37
N LEU A 86 -1.25 -6.03 6.27
CA LEU A 86 -0.18 -5.53 7.14
C LEU A 86 -0.24 -6.28 8.46
N ASP A 87 0.68 -7.21 8.64
CA ASP A 87 0.66 -8.20 9.72
C ASP A 87 1.87 -8.06 10.63
N ALA A 88 1.67 -7.39 11.77
CA ALA A 88 2.73 -7.18 12.75
C ALA A 88 3.10 -8.44 13.56
N GLU A 89 2.20 -9.41 13.61
CA GLU A 89 2.36 -10.63 14.42
C GLU A 89 2.74 -11.88 13.60
N GLY A 90 2.73 -11.78 12.27
CA GLY A 90 3.10 -12.88 11.35
C GLY A 90 2.04 -14.00 11.29
N GLU A 91 0.78 -13.72 11.61
CA GLU A 91 -0.28 -14.71 11.66
C GLU A 91 -0.87 -15.10 10.29
N TYR A 92 -0.69 -14.26 9.26
CA TYR A 92 -1.36 -14.41 7.96
C TYR A 92 -0.50 -15.06 6.87
N SER A 93 0.77 -15.34 7.13
CA SER A 93 1.70 -15.94 6.17
C SER A 93 1.16 -17.24 5.55
N ILE A 94 0.66 -18.16 6.38
CA ILE A 94 0.10 -19.44 5.93
C ILE A 94 -1.12 -19.24 5.02
N VAL A 95 -1.96 -18.23 5.31
CA VAL A 95 -3.12 -17.90 4.47
C VAL A 95 -2.67 -17.36 3.13
N ALA A 96 -1.70 -16.44 3.12
CA ALA A 96 -1.14 -15.90 1.89
C ALA A 96 -0.56 -17.00 1.00
N GLU A 97 0.28 -17.87 1.54
CA GLU A 97 0.88 -18.99 0.83
C GLU A 97 -0.17 -19.97 0.28
N SER A 98 -1.21 -20.30 1.07
CA SER A 98 -2.28 -21.21 0.67
C SER A 98 -3.13 -20.67 -0.49
N LEU A 99 -3.17 -19.35 -0.67
CA LEU A 99 -3.87 -18.66 -1.76
C LEU A 99 -2.96 -18.35 -2.96
N GLY A 100 -1.71 -18.81 -2.93
CA GLY A 100 -0.72 -18.50 -3.98
C GLY A 100 -0.13 -17.10 -3.90
N GLY A 101 -0.33 -16.41 -2.79
CA GLY A 101 0.24 -15.10 -2.52
C GLY A 101 1.67 -15.16 -2.02
N ILE A 102 2.25 -13.99 -1.83
CA ILE A 102 3.62 -13.82 -1.32
C ILE A 102 3.59 -13.31 0.13
N ASN A 103 4.57 -13.73 0.91
CA ASN A 103 4.81 -13.22 2.26
C ASN A 103 6.09 -12.38 2.25
N ILE A 104 5.96 -11.09 2.55
CA ILE A 104 7.06 -10.14 2.54
C ILE A 104 7.42 -9.81 3.97
N VAL A 105 8.61 -10.24 4.41
CA VAL A 105 9.11 -9.95 5.76
C VAL A 105 9.99 -8.71 5.73
N VAL A 106 9.51 -7.62 6.31
CA VAL A 106 10.27 -6.36 6.44
C VAL A 106 10.96 -6.34 7.80
N SER A 107 12.24 -6.65 7.81
CA SER A 107 13.06 -6.60 9.03
C SER A 107 14.53 -6.29 8.70
N PRO A 108 15.31 -5.78 9.66
CA PRO A 108 16.73 -5.49 9.44
C PRO A 108 17.57 -6.68 8.96
N ASN A 109 17.13 -7.90 9.28
CA ASN A 109 17.83 -9.15 8.96
C ASN A 109 17.20 -9.91 7.79
N SER A 110 16.24 -9.34 7.08
CA SER A 110 15.64 -9.99 5.92
C SER A 110 16.39 -9.60 4.64
N ASP A 111 16.41 -10.54 3.69
CA ASP A 111 16.90 -10.28 2.34
C ASP A 111 15.89 -9.50 1.48
N THR A 112 14.74 -9.15 2.06
CA THR A 112 13.69 -8.40 1.39
C THR A 112 14.09 -6.95 1.25
N ILE A 113 14.06 -6.45 0.03
CA ILE A 113 14.29 -5.04 -0.30
C ILE A 113 13.00 -4.49 -0.91
N ILE A 114 12.58 -3.32 -0.43
CA ILE A 114 11.46 -2.55 -0.96
C ILE A 114 12.00 -1.26 -1.54
N ASN A 115 12.02 -1.15 -2.85
CA ASN A 115 12.45 0.08 -3.50
C ASN A 115 11.27 1.06 -3.61
N LEU A 116 11.32 2.15 -2.89
CA LEU A 116 10.28 3.18 -2.96
C LEU A 116 10.17 3.85 -4.32
N PHE A 117 11.25 3.79 -5.12
CA PHE A 117 11.32 4.40 -6.45
C PHE A 117 10.82 3.49 -7.58
N ASP A 118 10.36 2.28 -7.28
CA ASP A 118 9.83 1.41 -8.32
C ASP A 118 8.61 2.02 -8.99
N VAL A 119 8.59 1.96 -10.32
CA VAL A 119 7.53 2.52 -11.15
C VAL A 119 6.91 1.42 -11.99
N GLU A 120 5.58 1.39 -12.00
CA GLU A 120 4.80 0.49 -12.83
C GLU A 120 4.00 1.27 -13.87
N THR A 121 3.49 0.54 -14.85
CA THR A 121 2.58 1.10 -15.85
C THR A 121 1.14 0.99 -15.36
N GLU A 122 0.34 2.02 -15.62
CA GLU A 122 -1.08 2.07 -15.31
C GLU A 122 -1.91 2.05 -16.60
N LYS A 123 -3.04 1.35 -16.57
CA LYS A 123 -4.04 1.42 -17.62
C LYS A 123 -5.04 2.52 -17.31
N VAL A 124 -5.05 3.54 -18.12
CA VAL A 124 -5.97 4.67 -18.00
C VAL A 124 -6.97 4.61 -19.15
N LYS A 125 -8.24 4.73 -18.83
CA LYS A 125 -9.31 4.82 -19.82
C LYS A 125 -9.56 6.30 -20.14
N ASP A 126 -9.44 6.63 -21.42
CA ASP A 126 -9.76 7.96 -21.91
C ASP A 126 -11.28 8.18 -21.79
N GLU A 127 -11.70 9.20 -21.05
CA GLU A 127 -13.11 9.48 -20.77
C GLU A 127 -13.91 9.87 -22.01
N ILE A 128 -13.24 10.43 -23.04
CA ILE A 128 -13.88 10.90 -24.25
C ILE A 128 -14.01 9.79 -25.29
N THR A 129 -12.91 9.04 -25.49
CA THR A 129 -12.85 8.03 -26.56
C THR A 129 -13.16 6.61 -26.05
N GLY A 130 -13.19 6.39 -24.74
CA GLY A 130 -13.36 5.08 -24.12
C GLY A 130 -12.18 4.11 -24.32
N ARG A 131 -11.10 4.56 -24.99
CA ARG A 131 -9.93 3.71 -25.28
C ARG A 131 -9.02 3.61 -24.06
N GLU A 132 -8.57 2.40 -23.79
CA GLU A 132 -7.53 2.17 -22.79
C GLU A 132 -6.16 2.50 -23.38
N ARG A 133 -5.36 3.23 -22.61
CA ARG A 133 -3.95 3.48 -22.89
C ARG A 133 -3.12 3.15 -21.66
N THR A 134 -1.95 2.61 -21.88
CA THR A 134 -0.98 2.38 -20.82
C THR A 134 -0.09 3.60 -20.70
N ILE A 135 0.08 4.10 -19.49
CA ILE A 135 0.93 5.25 -19.16
C ILE A 135 1.82 4.94 -17.96
N VAL A 136 2.81 5.77 -17.76
CA VAL A 136 3.57 5.88 -16.50
C VAL A 136 3.17 7.20 -15.84
N ASN A 137 2.61 7.13 -14.64
CA ASN A 137 2.22 8.31 -13.88
C ASN A 137 3.38 8.81 -13.03
N ILE A 138 4.37 9.41 -13.69
CA ILE A 138 5.60 9.83 -13.03
C ILE A 138 5.39 10.96 -12.03
N GLU A 139 4.44 11.85 -12.29
CA GLU A 139 4.13 12.97 -11.40
C GLU A 139 3.60 12.47 -10.05
N ASN A 140 2.61 11.57 -10.07
CA ASN A 140 2.10 10.96 -8.86
C ASN A 140 3.20 10.17 -8.13
N LYS A 141 4.03 9.45 -8.88
CA LYS A 141 5.12 8.67 -8.29
C LYS A 141 6.15 9.56 -7.58
N VAL A 142 6.51 10.70 -8.17
CA VAL A 142 7.39 11.69 -7.54
C VAL A 142 6.78 12.19 -6.23
N GLU A 143 5.47 12.48 -6.21
CA GLU A 143 4.79 12.92 -4.99
C GLU A 143 4.77 11.80 -3.93
N ASP A 144 4.45 10.56 -4.30
CA ASP A 144 4.43 9.40 -3.39
C ASP A 144 5.80 9.16 -2.73
N VAL A 145 6.87 9.15 -3.54
CA VAL A 145 8.24 9.01 -3.04
C VAL A 145 8.62 10.18 -2.16
N THR A 146 8.23 11.40 -2.54
CA THR A 146 8.46 12.61 -1.74
C THR A 146 7.81 12.49 -0.37
N GLN A 147 6.56 12.06 -0.30
CA GLN A 147 5.85 11.88 0.97
C GLN A 147 6.46 10.76 1.83
N ALA A 148 6.88 9.66 1.21
CA ALA A 148 7.58 8.58 1.90
C ALA A 148 8.89 9.08 2.52
N LEU A 149 9.74 9.76 1.74
CA LEU A 149 11.01 10.31 2.21
C LEU A 149 10.83 11.40 3.28
N LEU A 150 9.79 12.23 3.17
CA LEU A 150 9.42 13.19 4.22
C LEU A 150 9.03 12.48 5.51
N THR A 151 8.25 11.40 5.43
CA THR A 151 7.85 10.62 6.58
C THR A 151 9.05 9.98 7.26
N MET A 152 9.98 9.44 6.47
CA MET A 152 11.24 8.88 6.94
C MET A 152 12.13 9.96 7.60
N ALA A 153 12.21 11.14 7.00
CA ALA A 153 12.99 12.27 7.54
C ALA A 153 12.41 12.82 8.85
N ARG A 154 11.09 12.81 9.01
CA ARG A 154 10.42 13.22 10.26
C ARG A 154 10.65 12.21 11.39
N GLY A 155 10.74 10.92 11.06
CA GLY A 155 10.90 9.84 12.06
C GLY A 155 9.75 9.83 13.06
N SER A 156 10.02 9.34 14.27
CA SER A 156 9.07 9.32 15.39
C SER A 156 8.97 10.65 16.14
N THR A 157 9.86 11.59 15.88
CA THR A 157 9.85 12.93 16.48
C THR A 157 9.20 13.91 15.50
N ARG A 158 8.16 14.63 15.95
CA ARG A 158 7.63 15.77 15.20
C ARG A 158 8.71 16.86 15.20
N SER A 159 9.53 16.88 14.18
CA SER A 159 10.55 17.89 14.01
C SER A 159 9.95 19.05 13.20
N ASP A 160 9.87 20.23 13.79
CA ASP A 160 9.51 21.48 13.09
C ASP A 160 10.60 21.85 12.04
N GLU A 161 11.72 21.12 12.01
CA GLU A 161 12.81 21.26 11.07
C GLU A 161 12.45 20.80 9.65
N VAL A 162 11.43 19.94 9.50
CA VAL A 162 10.93 19.45 8.21
C VAL A 162 9.75 20.32 7.75
N ASN A 163 10.05 21.30 6.93
CA ASN A 163 9.11 22.28 6.40
C ASN A 163 8.91 22.15 4.88
N GLU A 164 8.19 23.09 4.28
CA GLU A 164 7.95 23.13 2.84
C GLU A 164 9.23 23.20 2.00
N LEU A 165 10.29 23.85 2.48
CA LEU A 165 11.56 23.91 1.78
C LEU A 165 12.24 22.53 1.75
N THR A 166 12.17 21.76 2.84
CA THR A 166 12.63 20.37 2.85
C THR A 166 11.86 19.53 1.84
N LYS A 167 10.54 19.70 1.78
CA LYS A 167 9.67 19.02 0.80
C LYS A 167 10.10 19.35 -0.63
N GLN A 168 10.32 20.63 -0.93
CA GLN A 168 10.77 21.07 -2.24
C GLN A 168 12.10 20.44 -2.63
N ILE A 169 13.10 20.44 -1.75
CA ILE A 169 14.41 19.82 -1.99
C ILE A 169 14.26 18.33 -2.33
N ILE A 170 13.42 17.62 -1.59
CA ILE A 170 13.17 16.19 -1.82
C ILE A 170 12.49 16.01 -3.19
N ALA A 171 11.41 16.74 -3.48
CA ALA A 171 10.63 16.59 -4.71
C ALA A 171 11.49 16.87 -5.95
N GLU A 172 12.26 17.94 -5.95
CA GLU A 172 13.18 18.29 -7.04
C GLU A 172 14.23 17.19 -7.24
N SER A 173 14.86 16.72 -6.16
CA SER A 173 15.90 15.70 -6.25
C SER A 173 15.35 14.33 -6.68
N VAL A 174 14.14 13.95 -6.29
CA VAL A 174 13.44 12.74 -6.75
C VAL A 174 13.12 12.84 -8.24
N SER A 175 12.59 13.97 -8.69
CA SER A 175 12.32 14.22 -10.11
C SER A 175 13.59 14.10 -10.96
N GLU A 176 14.71 14.65 -10.47
CA GLU A 176 16.01 14.56 -11.15
C GLU A 176 16.56 13.12 -11.23
N GLU A 177 16.27 12.25 -10.23
CA GLU A 177 16.64 10.83 -10.30
C GLU A 177 15.96 10.14 -11.47
N TYR A 178 14.66 10.33 -11.65
CA TYR A 178 13.93 9.76 -12.78
C TYR A 178 14.35 10.38 -14.12
N ALA A 179 14.55 11.69 -14.17
CA ALA A 179 15.01 12.39 -15.36
C ALA A 179 16.39 11.91 -15.81
N ALA A 180 17.31 11.63 -14.89
CA ALA A 180 18.64 11.11 -15.19
C ALA A 180 18.61 9.72 -15.83
N LEU A 181 17.59 8.92 -15.57
CA LEU A 181 17.34 7.63 -16.23
C LEU A 181 16.52 7.76 -17.52
N GLY A 182 16.08 8.96 -17.89
CA GLY A 182 15.21 9.22 -19.02
C GLY A 182 13.82 8.60 -18.88
N ILE A 183 13.34 8.47 -17.64
CA ILE A 183 11.99 7.97 -17.36
C ILE A 183 10.99 9.11 -17.55
N THR A 184 9.94 8.84 -18.32
CA THR A 184 8.89 9.79 -18.67
C THR A 184 7.52 9.11 -18.57
N SER A 185 6.45 9.81 -18.90
CA SER A 185 5.10 9.23 -19.00
C SER A 185 4.95 8.15 -20.08
N ASN A 186 5.95 7.97 -20.94
CA ASN A 186 5.95 6.93 -21.95
C ASN A 186 6.35 5.57 -21.32
N PRO A 187 5.51 4.52 -21.41
CA PRO A 187 5.82 3.18 -20.88
C PRO A 187 7.14 2.59 -21.38
N ASN A 188 7.52 2.89 -22.62
CA ASN A 188 8.77 2.41 -23.19
C ASN A 188 10.02 2.97 -22.48
N SER A 189 9.90 4.12 -21.79
CA SER A 189 11.01 4.72 -21.06
C SER A 189 11.49 3.89 -19.87
N LEU A 190 10.66 2.95 -19.38
CA LEU A 190 11.02 2.03 -18.30
C LEU A 190 11.99 0.92 -18.72
N TYR A 191 12.21 0.73 -20.04
CA TYR A 191 12.97 -0.40 -20.55
C TYR A 191 14.29 0.07 -21.18
N LYS A 192 15.30 -0.81 -21.13
CA LYS A 192 16.60 -0.61 -21.78
C LYS A 192 16.46 -0.69 -23.30
N GLU A 193 17.17 0.18 -24.05
CA GLU A 193 16.99 0.32 -25.50
C GLU A 193 17.48 -0.88 -26.32
N SER A 194 18.33 -1.76 -25.80
CA SER A 194 19.10 -2.69 -26.62
C SER A 194 19.07 -4.17 -26.25
N ASN A 195 18.26 -4.62 -25.31
CA ASN A 195 18.26 -6.03 -24.95
C ASN A 195 16.87 -6.66 -25.01
N SER A 196 16.43 -7.01 -26.23
CA SER A 196 15.40 -8.03 -26.40
C SER A 196 16.06 -9.39 -26.18
N ILE A 197 15.87 -9.99 -25.03
CA ILE A 197 16.22 -11.39 -24.80
C ILE A 197 15.11 -12.20 -25.46
N SER A 198 15.46 -12.97 -26.50
CA SER A 198 14.54 -13.91 -27.13
C SER A 198 14.60 -15.23 -26.40
N GLU A 199 13.57 -15.54 -25.66
CA GLU A 199 13.36 -16.88 -25.10
C GLU A 199 12.08 -17.44 -25.74
N GLY A 200 12.24 -18.24 -26.78
CA GLY A 200 11.14 -18.66 -27.64
C GLY A 200 10.54 -17.49 -28.46
N ASP A 201 9.25 -17.56 -28.80
CA ASP A 201 8.54 -16.54 -29.61
C ASP A 201 8.17 -15.26 -28.86
N LYS A 202 8.64 -15.07 -27.61
CA LYS A 202 8.34 -13.89 -26.81
C LYS A 202 9.57 -13.00 -26.65
N LEU A 203 9.45 -11.75 -27.08
CA LEU A 203 10.44 -10.70 -26.87
C LEU A 203 10.25 -10.10 -25.47
N TYR A 204 11.18 -10.40 -24.56
CA TYR A 204 11.23 -9.76 -23.24
C TYR A 204 12.13 -8.54 -23.27
N ARG A 205 11.59 -7.38 -22.91
CA ARG A 205 12.38 -6.16 -22.71
C ARG A 205 12.86 -6.12 -21.26
N GLN A 206 14.16 -5.91 -21.07
CA GLN A 206 14.71 -5.73 -19.73
C GLN A 206 14.31 -4.37 -19.19
N LYS A 207 13.65 -4.35 -18.01
CA LYS A 207 13.33 -3.13 -17.27
C LYS A 207 14.64 -2.46 -16.79
N LYS A 208 14.68 -1.14 -16.76
CA LYS A 208 15.78 -0.39 -16.17
C LYS A 208 15.82 -0.60 -14.67
N ASP A 209 17.01 -0.58 -14.09
CA ASP A 209 17.16 -0.49 -12.64
C ASP A 209 16.66 0.90 -12.19
N MET A 210 15.71 0.92 -11.27
CA MET A 210 15.12 2.17 -10.78
C MET A 210 16.10 2.88 -9.85
N PRO A 211 15.94 4.22 -9.62
CA PRO A 211 16.68 4.90 -8.58
C PRO A 211 16.46 4.20 -7.23
N THR A 212 17.35 4.44 -6.29
CA THR A 212 17.22 3.93 -4.92
C THR A 212 17.36 5.07 -3.91
N ILE A 213 17.02 4.83 -2.65
CA ILE A 213 17.30 5.81 -1.59
C ILE A 213 18.80 6.14 -1.55
N GLY A 214 19.67 5.17 -1.78
CA GLY A 214 21.12 5.38 -1.85
C GLY A 214 21.55 6.27 -3.01
N SER A 215 20.98 6.12 -4.22
CA SER A 215 21.29 7.01 -5.34
C SER A 215 20.80 8.43 -5.07
N TRP A 216 19.58 8.57 -4.57
CA TRP A 216 19.02 9.84 -4.16
C TRP A 216 19.83 10.49 -3.02
N TYR A 217 20.28 9.74 -2.03
CA TYR A 217 21.10 10.25 -0.92
C TYR A 217 22.44 10.83 -1.42
N ARG A 218 23.13 10.12 -2.34
CA ARG A 218 24.34 10.64 -2.98
C ARG A 218 24.07 11.92 -3.77
N ARG A 219 22.92 12.06 -4.41
CA ARG A 219 22.50 13.30 -5.07
C ARG A 219 22.33 14.44 -4.06
N ILE A 220 21.70 14.20 -2.92
CA ILE A 220 21.54 15.17 -1.84
C ILE A 220 22.91 15.62 -1.32
N GLN A 221 23.85 14.69 -1.13
CA GLN A 221 25.22 15.03 -0.70
C GLN A 221 25.92 15.93 -1.72
N ARG A 222 25.82 15.62 -3.01
CA ARG A 222 26.41 16.45 -4.08
C ARG A 222 25.78 17.84 -4.11
N LYS A 223 24.45 17.94 -4.08
CA LYS A 223 23.74 19.22 -4.01
C LYS A 223 24.12 20.03 -2.77
N ALA A 224 24.36 19.40 -1.64
CA ALA A 224 24.84 20.07 -0.44
C ALA A 224 26.22 20.68 -0.63
N GLN A 225 27.14 20.00 -1.34
CA GLN A 225 28.48 20.51 -1.63
C GLN A 225 28.49 21.66 -2.64
N GLU A 226 27.59 21.61 -3.62
CA GLU A 226 27.44 22.62 -4.68
C GLU A 226 26.61 23.83 -4.21
N ASN A 227 25.93 23.70 -3.06
CA ASN A 227 24.99 24.70 -2.57
C ASN A 227 25.72 25.94 -2.04
N THR A 228 25.36 27.11 -2.59
CA THR A 228 25.86 28.41 -2.14
C THR A 228 24.83 29.23 -1.34
N ASN A 229 23.60 28.74 -1.26
CA ASN A 229 22.51 29.40 -0.55
C ASN A 229 22.43 28.94 0.91
N SER A 230 22.58 29.86 1.85
CA SER A 230 22.52 29.59 3.30
C SER A 230 21.19 28.96 3.73
N ASP A 231 20.06 29.34 3.10
CA ASP A 231 18.73 28.88 3.49
C ASP A 231 18.55 27.39 3.26
N TYR A 232 19.23 26.83 2.25
CA TYR A 232 19.16 25.40 1.92
C TYR A 232 20.17 24.57 2.73
N SER A 233 21.25 25.16 3.23
CA SER A 233 22.35 24.45 3.87
C SER A 233 21.91 23.64 5.07
N PHE A 234 21.03 24.19 5.90
CA PHE A 234 20.46 23.48 7.05
C PHE A 234 19.67 22.24 6.62
N HIS A 235 18.80 22.37 5.61
CA HIS A 235 17.93 21.29 5.15
C HIS A 235 18.73 20.14 4.51
N TYR A 236 19.74 20.43 3.72
CA TYR A 236 20.65 19.42 3.19
C TYR A 236 21.39 18.67 4.31
N SER A 237 21.97 19.41 5.27
CA SER A 237 22.69 18.82 6.39
C SER A 237 21.78 17.96 7.26
N TYR A 238 20.54 18.41 7.47
CA TYR A 238 19.51 17.66 8.19
C TYR A 238 19.18 16.34 7.47
N LEU A 239 18.82 16.41 6.16
CA LEU A 239 18.51 15.22 5.36
C LEU A 239 19.67 14.21 5.35
N ILE A 240 20.90 14.66 5.13
CA ILE A 240 22.09 13.80 5.17
C ILE A 240 22.22 13.09 6.52
N LYS A 241 21.97 13.80 7.62
CA LYS A 241 22.06 13.22 8.97
C LYS A 241 21.00 12.18 9.24
N VAL A 242 19.71 12.52 8.99
CA VAL A 242 18.57 11.66 9.39
C VAL A 242 18.36 10.50 8.44
N MET A 243 18.67 10.65 7.14
CA MET A 243 18.46 9.60 6.15
C MET A 243 19.56 8.53 6.14
N LYS A 244 20.70 8.79 6.80
CA LYS A 244 21.84 7.86 6.87
C LYS A 244 21.45 6.46 7.38
N GLN A 245 20.47 6.36 8.29
CA GLN A 245 19.99 5.10 8.85
C GLN A 245 19.30 4.19 7.82
N TYR A 246 18.91 4.73 6.66
CA TYR A 246 18.25 3.99 5.57
C TYR A 246 19.22 3.57 4.47
N ILE A 247 20.48 3.96 4.56
CA ILE A 247 21.47 3.78 3.51
C ILE A 247 22.36 2.57 3.80
N ARG A 248 22.40 1.63 2.86
CA ARG A 248 23.15 0.38 2.97
C ARG A 248 24.65 0.60 3.07
N GLU A 249 25.19 1.56 2.31
CA GLU A 249 26.60 1.93 2.32
C GLU A 249 27.13 2.34 3.72
N TYR A 250 26.22 2.77 4.62
CA TYR A 250 26.53 3.18 5.99
C TYR A 250 26.05 2.19 7.04
N ASP A 251 25.78 0.94 6.66
CA ASP A 251 25.22 -0.12 7.54
C ASP A 251 23.98 0.35 8.31
N GLY A 252 23.12 1.10 7.61
CA GLY A 252 21.89 1.65 8.19
C GLY A 252 20.96 0.56 8.71
N GLN A 253 20.37 0.74 9.88
CA GLN A 253 19.48 -0.23 10.51
C GLN A 253 18.20 -0.49 9.69
N MET A 254 17.81 0.46 8.84
CA MET A 254 16.63 0.38 7.97
C MET A 254 17.02 0.30 6.48
N ALA A 255 18.16 -0.29 6.17
CA ALA A 255 18.69 -0.38 4.80
C ALA A 255 17.93 -1.32 3.86
N TYR A 256 16.88 -1.98 4.35
CA TYR A 256 15.96 -2.77 3.53
C TYR A 256 15.10 -1.93 2.57
N PHE A 257 15.20 -0.60 2.64
CA PHE A 257 14.63 0.32 1.64
C PHE A 257 15.64 0.76 0.58
N ASP A 258 16.94 0.40 0.72
CA ASP A 258 18.00 0.81 -0.19
C ASP A 258 18.47 -0.33 -1.08
N GLY A 259 17.97 -0.38 -2.28
CA GLY A 259 18.29 -1.37 -3.30
C GLY A 259 17.12 -1.57 -4.27
N GLN A 260 17.30 -2.46 -5.25
CA GLN A 260 16.22 -2.88 -6.13
C GLN A 260 15.28 -3.82 -5.39
N SER A 261 13.98 -3.73 -5.64
CA SER A 261 13.01 -4.64 -5.01
C SER A 261 13.32 -6.09 -5.34
N THR A 262 13.20 -6.94 -4.33
CA THR A 262 13.43 -8.40 -4.44
C THR A 262 12.17 -9.17 -4.84
N PHE A 263 11.05 -8.47 -5.04
CA PHE A 263 9.75 -9.02 -5.44
C PHE A 263 9.00 -8.00 -6.30
N GLU A 264 8.07 -8.48 -7.11
CA GLU A 264 7.11 -7.64 -7.81
C GLU A 264 5.82 -7.60 -6.98
N LEU A 265 5.36 -6.39 -6.64
CA LEU A 265 4.00 -6.18 -6.17
C LEU A 265 3.08 -6.30 -7.38
N LEU A 266 2.12 -7.19 -7.34
CA LEU A 266 1.17 -7.55 -8.41
C LEU A 266 0.56 -6.33 -9.10
#